data_93578e4eb24d79ea53165d2b0a948674
#
_entry.id   93578e4eb24d79ea53165d2b0a948674
#
_cell.length_a   1.000
_cell.length_b   1.000
_cell.length_c   1.000
_cell.angle_alpha   90.00
_cell.angle_beta   90.00
_cell.angle_gamma   90.00
#
_symmetry.space_group_name_H-M   'P 1'
#
loop_
_entity.id
_entity.type
_entity.pdbx_description
1 polymer ?
#
loop_
_entity_poly.entity_id
_entity_poly.type
_entity_poly.pdbx_seq_one_letter_code
_entity_poly.pdbx_strand_id
1 'polypeptide(L)'
;MIKIERCYKNINIKLEAIFVGDDLCAVVTGGDKPHVGAISVYSKEEGIQTISLKNHKDYIIGELFINSIKEEFSGNISVSCGIHVDNIKKDQIR
;
A
#
# COMPACT_ATOMS: atom_id res chain seq x y z
N MET A 1 16.54 -4.71 -0.24
CA MET A 1 15.18 -4.24 -0.57
C MET A 1 14.35 -5.39 -1.10
N ILE A 2 13.11 -5.46 -0.70
CA ILE A 2 12.17 -6.46 -1.18
C ILE A 2 11.41 -5.87 -2.35
N LYS A 3 11.35 -6.61 -3.47
CA LYS A 3 10.58 -6.20 -4.64
C LYS A 3 9.67 -7.33 -5.08
N ILE A 4 8.40 -7.06 -5.21
CA ILE A 4 7.41 -8.03 -5.68
C ILE A 4 6.53 -7.37 -6.72
N GLU A 5 6.31 -8.04 -7.85
CA GLU A 5 5.40 -7.57 -8.87
C GLU A 5 4.33 -8.63 -9.12
N ARG A 6 3.10 -8.18 -9.25
CA ARG A 6 1.96 -9.05 -9.55
C ARG A 6 1.01 -8.34 -10.48
N CYS A 7 0.37 -9.11 -11.34
CA CYS A 7 -0.68 -8.58 -12.20
C CYS A 7 -2.03 -9.06 -11.65
N TYR A 8 -2.90 -8.12 -11.33
CA TYR A 8 -4.22 -8.42 -10.80
C TYR A 8 -5.27 -7.71 -11.64
N LYS A 9 -6.13 -8.47 -12.33
CA LYS A 9 -7.17 -7.93 -13.20
C LYS A 9 -6.62 -6.90 -14.18
N ASN A 10 -5.50 -7.27 -14.82
CA ASN A 10 -4.79 -6.45 -15.82
C ASN A 10 -4.14 -5.19 -15.26
N ILE A 11 -4.08 -5.06 -13.93
CA ILE A 11 -3.33 -4.00 -13.29
C ILE A 11 -2.03 -4.58 -12.78
N ASN A 12 -0.91 -4.02 -13.22
CA ASN A 12 0.39 -4.44 -12.74
C ASN A 12 0.69 -3.72 -11.44
N ILE A 13 0.81 -4.46 -10.35
CA ILE A 13 1.05 -3.92 -9.02
C ILE A 13 2.47 -4.27 -8.59
N LYS A 14 3.18 -3.27 -8.11
CA LYS A 14 4.56 -3.40 -7.67
C LYS A 14 4.66 -3.00 -6.19
N LEU A 15 5.27 -3.88 -5.41
CA LEU A 15 5.58 -3.61 -4.01
C LEU A 15 7.08 -3.50 -3.86
N GLU A 16 7.54 -2.44 -3.22
CA GLU A 16 8.92 -2.28 -2.82
C GLU A 16 8.95 -1.97 -1.33
N ALA A 17 9.84 -2.62 -0.59
CA ALA A 17 9.87 -2.44 0.85
C ALA A 17 11.28 -2.55 1.38
N ILE A 18 11.57 -1.80 2.43
CA ILE A 18 12.85 -1.87 3.14
C ILE A 18 12.57 -1.97 4.63
N PHE A 19 13.49 -2.62 5.34
CA PHE A 19 13.45 -2.61 6.80
C PHE A 19 14.16 -1.35 7.30
N VAL A 20 13.53 -0.71 8.28
CA VAL A 20 14.11 0.45 8.98
C VAL A 20 14.25 0.00 10.42
N GLY A 21 15.40 -0.59 10.75
CA GLY A 21 15.54 -1.30 12.01
C GLY A 21 14.58 -2.48 12.04
N ASP A 22 13.72 -2.52 13.05
CA ASP A 22 12.69 -3.56 13.18
C ASP A 22 11.37 -3.18 12.50
N ASP A 23 11.31 -2.02 11.88
CA ASP A 23 10.10 -1.53 11.24
C ASP A 23 10.16 -1.74 9.73
N LEU A 24 9.03 -1.57 9.06
CA LEU A 24 8.93 -1.79 7.62
C LEU A 24 8.39 -0.53 6.95
N CYS A 25 9.07 -0.13 5.87
CA CYS A 25 8.62 0.97 5.03
C CYS A 25 8.36 0.42 3.63
N ALA A 26 7.12 0.47 3.18
CA ALA A 26 6.71 -0.11 1.91
C ALA A 26 6.12 0.94 0.96
N VAL A 27 6.28 0.68 -0.33
CA VAL A 27 5.70 1.50 -1.38
C VAL A 27 4.96 0.56 -2.32
N VAL A 28 3.66 0.80 -2.51
CA VAL A 28 2.83 0.01 -3.42
C VAL A 28 2.38 0.91 -4.56
N THR A 29 2.76 0.56 -5.76
CA THR A 29 2.39 1.34 -6.93
C THR A 29 1.80 0.42 -7.99
N GLY A 30 1.10 1.00 -8.95
CA GLY A 30 0.54 0.19 -10.03
C GLY A 30 -0.16 1.01 -11.07
N GLY A 31 -0.51 0.33 -12.16
CA GLY A 31 -1.21 0.94 -13.26
C GLY A 31 -0.29 1.77 -14.14
N ASP A 32 -0.89 2.78 -14.77
CA ASP A 32 -0.21 3.56 -15.80
C ASP A 32 0.72 4.64 -15.26
N LYS A 33 0.42 5.14 -14.08
CA LYS A 33 1.17 6.26 -13.49
C LYS A 33 1.44 6.02 -12.02
N PRO A 34 2.61 5.48 -11.66
CA PRO A 34 2.98 5.37 -10.25
C PRO A 34 2.98 6.76 -9.60
N HIS A 35 2.41 6.83 -8.41
CA HIS A 35 2.34 8.10 -7.68
C HIS A 35 2.12 7.81 -6.19
N VAL A 36 2.06 8.86 -5.39
CA VAL A 36 1.68 8.75 -3.98
C VAL A 36 0.26 9.29 -3.85
N GLY A 37 -0.69 8.40 -3.59
CA GLY A 37 -2.09 8.76 -3.42
C GLY A 37 -2.57 8.70 -1.98
N ALA A 38 -1.96 7.84 -1.16
CA ALA A 38 -2.29 7.71 0.24
C ALA A 38 -1.09 7.17 0.99
N ILE A 39 -1.01 7.50 2.27
CA ILE A 39 0.03 6.99 3.16
C ILE A 39 -0.66 6.42 4.40
N SER A 40 -0.39 5.16 4.71
CA SER A 40 -0.92 4.49 5.88
C SER A 40 0.21 4.13 6.82
N VAL A 41 -0.01 4.33 8.11
CA VAL A 41 0.97 4.00 9.14
C VAL A 41 0.28 3.14 10.20
N TYR A 42 0.96 2.09 10.63
CA TYR A 42 0.44 1.20 11.65
C TYR A 42 1.39 1.09 12.81
N SER A 43 0.85 1.22 14.01
CA SER A 43 1.54 0.82 15.23
C SER A 43 0.57 0.01 16.08
N LYS A 44 1.13 -0.85 16.94
CA LYS A 44 0.31 -1.70 17.80
C LYS A 44 -0.54 -0.88 18.76
N GLU A 45 0.00 0.22 19.23
CA GLU A 45 -0.67 1.09 20.20
C GLU A 45 -1.78 1.92 19.57
N GLU A 46 -1.57 2.40 18.36
CA GLU A 46 -2.49 3.38 17.76
C GLU A 46 -3.31 2.81 16.60
N GLY A 47 -2.99 1.60 16.14
CA GLY A 47 -3.68 1.01 15.00
C GLY A 47 -3.26 1.66 13.69
N ILE A 48 -4.15 1.64 12.71
CA ILE A 48 -3.88 2.18 11.38
C ILE A 48 -4.35 3.61 11.30
N GLN A 49 -3.48 4.49 10.82
CA GLN A 49 -3.78 5.89 10.54
C GLN A 49 -3.44 6.14 9.08
N THR A 50 -4.33 6.79 8.35
CA THR A 50 -4.16 6.99 6.91
C THR A 50 -4.42 8.44 6.55
N ILE A 51 -3.54 8.97 5.68
CA ILE A 51 -3.75 10.25 5.02
C ILE A 51 -3.99 9.94 3.54
N SER A 52 -5.17 10.30 3.06
CA SER A 52 -5.53 10.10 1.67
C SER A 52 -5.51 11.42 0.94
N LEU A 53 -4.76 11.50 -0.16
CA LEU A 53 -4.73 12.70 -0.96
C LEU A 53 -6.02 12.81 -1.78
N LYS A 54 -6.33 14.03 -2.21
CA LYS A 54 -7.59 14.36 -2.81
C LYS A 54 -7.97 13.40 -3.96
N ASN A 55 -9.20 12.88 -3.90
CA ASN A 55 -9.79 12.02 -4.93
C ASN A 55 -9.08 10.69 -5.16
N HIS A 56 -8.27 10.25 -4.21
CA HIS A 56 -7.60 8.96 -4.32
C HIS A 56 -8.19 7.95 -3.35
N LYS A 57 -8.40 6.75 -3.85
CA LYS A 57 -8.87 5.62 -3.03
C LYS A 57 -7.77 4.60 -2.79
N ASP A 58 -6.55 5.02 -2.99
CA ASP A 58 -5.37 4.15 -2.82
C ASP A 58 -5.19 3.67 -1.40
N TYR A 59 -5.79 4.37 -0.42
CA TYR A 59 -5.72 3.97 0.98
C TYR A 59 -6.25 2.56 1.19
N ILE A 60 -7.19 2.11 0.36
CA ILE A 60 -7.78 0.76 0.48
C ILE A 60 -6.68 -0.29 0.33
N ILE A 61 -5.84 -0.13 -0.69
CA ILE A 61 -4.77 -1.08 -0.96
C ILE A 61 -3.72 -1.06 0.15
N GLY A 62 -3.34 0.15 0.60
CA GLY A 62 -2.36 0.28 1.68
C GLY A 62 -2.84 -0.37 2.97
N GLU A 63 -4.09 -0.14 3.33
CA GLU A 63 -4.65 -0.73 4.54
C GLU A 63 -4.82 -2.24 4.42
N LEU A 64 -5.17 -2.74 3.24
CA LEU A 64 -5.23 -4.18 3.01
C LEU A 64 -3.86 -4.83 3.18
N PHE A 65 -2.82 -4.17 2.68
CA PHE A 65 -1.46 -4.69 2.85
C PHE A 65 -1.09 -4.78 4.34
N ILE A 66 -1.35 -3.71 5.09
CA ILE A 66 -1.05 -3.71 6.53
C ILE A 66 -1.83 -4.81 7.24
N ASN A 67 -3.12 -4.93 6.96
CA ASN A 67 -3.95 -5.93 7.60
C ASN A 67 -3.51 -7.35 7.29
N SER A 68 -2.87 -7.57 6.15
CA SER A 68 -2.41 -8.89 5.76
C SER A 68 -1.16 -9.34 6.53
N ILE A 69 -0.37 -8.40 7.07
CA ILE A 69 0.91 -8.74 7.71
C ILE A 69 1.00 -8.35 9.18
N LYS A 70 0.12 -7.48 9.68
CA LYS A 70 0.30 -6.88 11.01
C LYS A 70 0.31 -7.88 12.16
N GLU A 71 -0.39 -9.01 12.02
CA GLU A 71 -0.42 -10.02 13.08
C GLU A 71 0.90 -10.78 13.21
N GLU A 72 1.63 -10.88 12.12
CA GLU A 72 2.89 -11.63 12.07
C GLU A 72 4.12 -10.74 12.14
N PHE A 73 3.93 -9.42 12.03
CA PHE A 73 5.02 -8.47 12.02
C PHE A 73 4.98 -7.63 13.29
N SER A 74 6.06 -7.64 14.06
CA SER A 74 6.06 -7.01 15.38
C SER A 74 6.38 -5.53 15.36
N GLY A 75 6.91 -4.99 14.27
CA GLY A 75 7.31 -3.59 14.19
C GLY A 75 6.22 -2.69 13.65
N ASN A 76 6.55 -1.41 13.54
CA ASN A 76 5.68 -0.45 12.90
C ASN A 76 5.74 -0.63 11.38
N ILE A 77 4.68 -0.22 10.69
CA ILE A 77 4.58 -0.39 9.24
C ILE A 77 4.15 0.94 8.64
N SER A 78 4.85 1.39 7.61
CA SER A 78 4.37 2.51 6.80
C SER A 78 4.21 2.04 5.36
N VAL A 79 3.15 2.49 4.69
CA VAL A 79 2.85 2.14 3.32
C VAL A 79 2.45 3.39 2.55
N SER A 80 3.23 3.74 1.54
CA SER A 80 2.81 4.73 0.55
C SER A 80 2.20 3.97 -0.62
N CYS A 81 1.02 4.38 -1.05
CA CYS A 81 0.28 3.65 -2.07
C CYS A 81 -0.21 4.59 -3.16
N GLY A 82 0.01 4.22 -4.41
CA GLY A 82 -0.51 4.98 -5.54
C GLY A 82 -0.71 4.09 -6.75
N ILE A 83 -1.96 3.87 -7.10
CA ILE A 83 -2.35 3.06 -8.25
C ILE A 83 -3.23 3.92 -9.14
N HIS A 84 -2.87 4.02 -10.41
CA HIS A 84 -3.64 4.80 -11.36
C HIS A 84 -3.90 3.97 -12.62
N VAL A 85 -5.18 3.74 -12.89
CA VAL A 85 -5.63 3.07 -14.10
C VAL A 85 -6.86 3.81 -14.60
N ASP A 86 -6.84 4.18 -15.88
CA ASP A 86 -8.01 4.80 -16.49
C ASP A 86 -9.19 3.82 -16.46
N ASN A 87 -10.35 4.33 -16.06
CA ASN A 87 -11.58 3.52 -15.99
C ASN A 87 -11.49 2.34 -15.00
N ILE A 88 -10.74 2.53 -13.92
CA ILE A 88 -10.63 1.49 -12.90
C ILE A 88 -11.99 1.21 -12.26
N LYS A 89 -12.31 -0.06 -12.07
CA LYS A 89 -13.55 -0.49 -11.45
C LYS A 89 -13.34 -0.76 -9.97
N LYS A 90 -14.45 -0.69 -9.20
CA LYS A 90 -14.36 -0.92 -7.75
C LYS A 90 -13.72 -2.27 -7.40
N ASP A 91 -14.06 -3.32 -8.14
CA ASP A 91 -13.53 -4.64 -7.85
C ASP A 91 -12.05 -4.79 -8.18
N GLN A 92 -11.48 -3.83 -8.91
CA GLN A 92 -10.04 -3.83 -9.18
C GLN A 92 -9.24 -3.20 -8.03
N ILE A 93 -9.88 -2.39 -7.20
CA ILE A 93 -9.22 -1.75 -6.07
C ILE A 93 -9.20 -2.64 -4.84
N ARG A 94 -10.17 -3.51 -4.69
CA ARG A 94 -10.37 -4.35 -3.50
C ARG A 94 -9.60 -5.64 -3.53
#